data_f1c9bae45fa4d7fc19ad8aea820b1e1f
#
_entry.id   f1c9bae45fa4d7fc19ad8aea820b1e1f
#
_cell.length_a   1.000
_cell.length_b   1.000
_cell.length_c   1.000
_cell.angle_alpha   90.00
_cell.angle_beta   90.00
_cell.angle_gamma   90.00
#
_symmetry.space_group_name_H-M   'P 1'
#
loop_
_entity.id
_entity.type
_entity.pdbx_description
1 polymer ?
#
loop_
_entity_poly.entity_id
_entity_poly.type
_entity_poly.pdbx_seq_one_letter_code
_entity_poly.pdbx_strand_id
1 'polypeptide(L)'
;MAKAKSKKTQSKKTQGGASVYRITELVGTSAVSWEDAVKRAVATAAGSLRDLRIADIIKLDVKVDGGKVVAYRARVALSFKYDA
;
A
#
# COMPACT_ATOMS: atom_id res chain seq x y z
N MET A 1 2.81 -29.30 14.01
CA MET A 1 3.11 -29.03 13.55
C MET A 1 3.20 -28.85 13.06
N ALA A 2 3.06 -28.37 13.19
CA ALA A 2 3.30 -27.82 12.49
C ALA A 2 3.33 -27.56 12.15
N LYS A 3 3.40 -27.28 12.12
CA LYS A 3 3.68 -26.79 11.55
C LYS A 3 3.71 -26.41 11.13
N ALA A 4 3.70 -26.16 11.44
CA ALA A 4 4.03 -25.62 10.76
C ALA A 4 4.09 -25.53 10.35
N LYS A 5 4.09 -25.25 10.39
CA LYS A 5 4.40 -25.00 9.75
C LYS A 5 4.40 -24.71 9.17
N SER A 6 4.40 -24.38 9.39
CA SER A 6 4.66 -24.03 8.57
C SER A 6 4.76 -23.96 8.06
N LYS A 7 4.79 -23.60 8.12
CA LYS A 7 5.15 -23.36 7.40
C LYS A 7 5.21 -23.40 6.67
N LYS A 8 5.38 -23.13 6.66
CA LYS A 8 5.73 -23.03 5.78
C LYS A 8 5.49 -23.02 4.95
N THR A 9 5.75 -22.63 4.85
CA THR A 9 5.88 -22.38 3.93
C THR A 9 5.77 -22.26 3.18
N GLN A 10 6.12 -21.99 2.82
CA GLN A 10 6.41 -21.66 1.99
C GLN A 10 6.66 -21.76 1.23
N SER A 11 6.99 -21.57 1.13
CA SER A 11 7.56 -21.44 0.31
C SER A 11 7.83 -21.87 -0.39
N LYS A 12 8.15 -21.71 -0.81
CA LYS A 12 8.75 -21.83 -1.49
C LYS A 12 8.97 -21.96 -2.22
N LYS A 13 9.25 -21.66 -2.64
CA LYS A 13 9.81 -21.57 -3.28
C LYS A 13 10.14 -21.33 -3.88
N THR A 14 10.12 -21.08 -4.22
CA THR A 14 10.81 -20.87 -4.67
C THR A 14 11.27 -20.30 -4.45
N GLN A 15 11.23 -20.16 -4.71
CA GLN A 15 12.04 -19.53 -4.14
C GLN A 15 12.04 -19.49 -2.79
N GLY A 16 12.13 -20.22 -2.24
CA GLY A 16 12.14 -20.37 -0.88
C GLY A 16 11.70 -19.23 -0.03
N GLY A 17 10.76 -18.48 -0.38
CA GLY A 17 10.24 -17.42 0.44
C GLY A 17 11.04 -16.14 0.49
N ALA A 18 12.20 -16.09 -0.15
CA ALA A 18 12.96 -14.86 -0.24
C ALA A 18 12.38 -13.97 -1.32
N SER A 19 12.06 -12.75 -0.97
CA SER A 19 11.48 -11.79 -1.92
C SER A 19 12.08 -10.42 -1.68
N VAL A 20 12.10 -9.61 -2.73
CA VAL A 20 12.53 -8.23 -2.65
C VAL A 20 11.39 -7.35 -3.11
N TYR A 21 11.16 -6.27 -2.38
CA TYR A 21 10.10 -5.33 -2.69
C TYR A 21 10.67 -3.95 -2.97
N ARG A 22 9.98 -3.24 -3.80
CA ARG A 22 10.23 -1.82 -4.02
C ARG A 22 9.11 -1.04 -3.34
N ILE A 23 9.45 0.14 -2.86
CA ILE A 23 8.48 0.99 -2.17
C ILE A 23 8.40 2.33 -2.88
N THR A 24 7.17 2.76 -3.15
CA THR A 24 6.89 4.07 -3.71
C THR A 24 5.87 4.74 -2.81
N GLU A 25 6.10 6.00 -2.47
CA GLU A 25 5.14 6.75 -1.67
C GLU A 25 4.28 7.64 -2.53
N LEU A 26 3.00 7.67 -2.20
CA LEU A 26 2.03 8.54 -2.85
C LEU A 26 1.15 9.20 -1.80
N VAL A 27 0.53 10.30 -2.18
CA VAL A 27 -0.49 10.94 -1.36
C VAL A 27 -1.80 10.90 -2.15
N GLY A 28 -2.78 10.19 -1.62
CA GLY A 28 -4.12 10.20 -2.17
C GLY A 28 -4.95 11.27 -1.48
N THR A 29 -5.89 11.85 -2.20
CA THR A 29 -6.80 12.84 -1.65
C THR A 29 -8.24 12.47 -1.98
N SER A 30 -9.15 12.89 -1.11
CA SER A 30 -10.58 12.64 -1.31
C SER A 30 -11.38 13.69 -0.56
N ALA A 31 -12.49 14.10 -1.12
CA ALA A 31 -13.44 14.97 -0.43
C ALA A 31 -14.37 14.15 0.48
N VAL A 32 -14.28 12.82 0.43
CA VAL A 32 -15.23 11.93 1.12
C VAL A 32 -14.65 11.34 2.40
N SER A 33 -13.48 10.73 2.32
CA SER A 33 -12.91 10.03 3.49
C SER A 33 -11.46 9.68 3.25
N TRP A 34 -10.76 9.32 4.34
CA TRP A 34 -9.40 8.80 4.24
C TRP A 34 -9.36 7.44 3.53
N GLU A 35 -10.36 6.60 3.79
CA GLU A 35 -10.43 5.30 3.11
C GLU A 35 -10.52 5.48 1.60
N ASP A 36 -11.35 6.43 1.17
CA ASP A 36 -11.47 6.72 -0.25
C ASP A 36 -10.15 7.28 -0.80
N ALA A 37 -9.45 8.12 -0.02
CA ALA A 37 -8.16 8.66 -0.42
C ALA A 37 -7.15 7.54 -0.64
N VAL A 38 -7.10 6.55 0.27
CA VAL A 38 -6.21 5.40 0.13
C VAL A 38 -6.56 4.59 -1.10
N LYS A 39 -7.85 4.33 -1.32
CA LYS A 39 -8.30 3.55 -2.48
C LYS A 39 -7.91 4.24 -3.79
N ARG A 40 -8.02 5.57 -3.84
CA ARG A 40 -7.63 6.33 -5.03
C ARG A 40 -6.14 6.22 -5.30
N ALA A 41 -5.31 6.32 -4.25
CA ALA A 41 -3.87 6.18 -4.40
C ALA A 41 -3.51 4.79 -4.91
N VAL A 42 -4.12 3.75 -4.33
CA VAL A 42 -3.87 2.37 -4.74
C VAL A 42 -4.32 2.14 -6.18
N ALA A 43 -5.51 2.61 -6.54
CA ALA A 43 -6.03 2.43 -7.89
C ALA A 43 -5.15 3.10 -8.94
N THR A 44 -4.67 4.31 -8.63
CA THR A 44 -3.79 5.04 -9.53
C THR A 44 -2.46 4.31 -9.71
N ALA A 45 -1.88 3.83 -8.60
CA ALA A 45 -0.63 3.11 -8.65
C ALA A 45 -0.78 1.77 -9.38
N ALA A 46 -1.87 1.07 -9.15
CA ALA A 46 -2.12 -0.23 -9.78
C ALA A 46 -2.24 -0.12 -11.29
N GLY A 47 -2.58 1.06 -11.79
CA GLY A 47 -2.64 1.29 -13.23
C GLY A 47 -1.28 1.31 -13.90
N SER A 48 -0.21 1.56 -13.15
CA SER A 48 1.14 1.66 -13.72
C SER A 48 2.16 0.76 -13.05
N LEU A 49 1.88 0.26 -11.84
CA LEU A 49 2.80 -0.61 -11.11
C LEU A 49 2.26 -2.03 -11.11
N ARG A 50 3.18 -2.98 -11.29
CA ARG A 50 2.84 -4.40 -11.31
C ARG A 50 3.09 -5.00 -9.93
N ASP A 51 2.31 -6.03 -9.60
CA ASP A 51 2.51 -6.80 -8.38
C ASP A 51 2.46 -5.95 -7.11
N LEU A 52 1.55 -4.99 -7.10
CA LEU A 52 1.30 -4.21 -5.89
C LEU A 52 0.70 -5.13 -4.82
N ARG A 53 1.31 -5.17 -3.64
CA ARG A 53 0.96 -6.14 -2.60
C ARG A 53 0.52 -5.50 -1.30
N ILE A 54 1.16 -4.41 -0.90
CA ILE A 54 0.92 -3.82 0.40
C ILE A 54 0.83 -2.31 0.25
N ALA A 55 -0.14 -1.71 0.92
CA ALA A 55 -0.24 -0.28 1.06
C ALA A 55 -0.19 0.03 2.55
N ASP A 56 0.91 0.64 2.98
CA ASP A 56 1.13 0.99 4.37
C ASP A 56 0.74 2.45 4.56
N ILE A 57 -0.20 2.71 5.45
CA ILE A 57 -0.65 4.08 5.71
C ILE A 57 0.35 4.73 6.66
N ILE A 58 1.09 5.71 6.14
CA ILE A 58 2.12 6.38 6.92
C ILE A 58 1.53 7.51 7.72
N LYS A 59 0.62 8.28 7.11
CA LYS A 59 0.11 9.49 7.73
C LYS A 59 -1.24 9.85 7.13
N LEU A 60 -2.13 10.30 8.00
CA LEU A 60 -3.42 10.85 7.60
C LEU A 60 -3.45 12.31 8.01
N ASP A 61 -3.90 13.16 7.11
CA ASP A 61 -4.10 14.56 7.42
C ASP A 61 -5.29 15.11 6.64
N VAL A 62 -5.58 16.36 6.82
CA VAL A 62 -6.69 17.02 6.12
C VAL A 62 -6.21 18.35 5.58
N LYS A 63 -6.82 18.72 4.47
CA LYS A 63 -6.63 20.06 3.91
C LYS A 63 -7.71 20.96 4.50
N VAL A 64 -7.29 22.09 5.00
CA VAL A 64 -8.20 23.06 5.63
C VAL A 64 -8.22 24.32 4.78
N ASP A 65 -9.41 24.83 4.53
CA ASP A 65 -9.59 26.08 3.81
C ASP A 65 -10.74 26.84 4.46
N GLY A 66 -10.47 28.09 4.84
CA GLY A 66 -11.47 28.91 5.50
C GLY A 66 -11.97 28.31 6.82
N GLY A 67 -11.10 27.61 7.55
CA GLY A 67 -11.44 26.98 8.81
C GLY A 67 -12.25 25.70 8.68
N LYS A 68 -12.38 25.17 7.47
CA LYS A 68 -13.15 23.95 7.21
C LYS A 68 -12.29 22.90 6.55
N VAL A 69 -12.57 21.65 6.89
CA VAL A 69 -11.91 20.52 6.22
C VAL A 69 -12.51 20.40 4.82
N VAL A 70 -11.67 20.51 3.81
CA VAL A 70 -12.13 20.41 2.41
C VAL A 70 -11.62 19.15 1.72
N ALA A 71 -10.64 18.47 2.29
CA ALA A 71 -10.16 17.22 1.72
C ALA A 71 -9.49 16.39 2.79
N TYR A 72 -9.57 15.09 2.61
CA TYR A 72 -8.86 14.10 3.42
C TYR A 72 -7.68 13.62 2.60
N ARG A 73 -6.49 13.52 3.22
CA ARG A 73 -5.28 13.09 2.54
C ARG A 73 -4.67 11.92 3.26
N ALA A 74 -4.18 10.96 2.50
CA ALA A 74 -3.50 9.80 3.04
C ALA A 74 -2.17 9.63 2.33
N ARG A 75 -1.08 9.63 3.12
CA ARG A 75 0.24 9.29 2.59
C ARG A 75 0.40 7.79 2.75
N VAL A 76 0.69 7.10 1.66
CA VAL A 76 0.82 5.66 1.67
C VAL A 76 2.15 5.25 1.05
N ALA A 77 2.75 4.21 1.64
CA ALA A 77 3.92 3.56 1.08
C ALA A 77 3.43 2.30 0.41
N LEU A 78 3.59 2.23 -0.90
CA LEU A 78 3.11 1.11 -1.69
C LEU A 78 4.27 0.17 -1.95
N SER A 79 4.13 -1.07 -1.50
CA SER A 79 5.15 -2.10 -1.69
C SER A 79 4.70 -3.01 -2.82
N PHE A 80 5.57 -3.18 -3.79
CA PHE A 80 5.28 -4.10 -4.88
C PHE A 80 6.50 -4.99 -5.11
N LYS A 81 6.21 -6.21 -5.50
CA LYS A 81 7.25 -7.21 -5.64
C LYS A 81 8.20 -6.83 -6.77
N TYR A 82 9.47 -6.86 -6.46
CA TYR A 82 10.50 -6.52 -7.44
C TYR A 82 10.89 -7.77 -8.21
N ASP A 83 10.69 -7.72 -9.52
CA ASP A 83 11.11 -8.79 -10.42
C ASP A 83 12.47 -8.42 -10.97
N ALA A 84 13.45 -9.16 -10.51
CA ALA A 84 14.80 -8.96 -11.02
C ALA A 84 15.02 -9.73 -12.32
#